data_90d8e25e99d000298b8fe83dd56c6ceb
#
_entry.id   90d8e25e99d000298b8fe83dd56c6ceb
#
_cell.length_a   1.000
_cell.length_b   1.000
_cell.length_c   1.000
_cell.angle_alpha   90.00
_cell.angle_beta   90.00
_cell.angle_gamma   90.00
#
_symmetry.space_group_name_H-M   'P 1'
#
loop_
_entity.id
_entity.type
_entity.pdbx_description
1 polymer ?
#
loop_
_entity_poly.entity_id
_entity_poly.type
_entity_poly.pdbx_seq_one_letter_code
_entity_poly.pdbx_strand_id
1 'polypeptide(L)'
;MEEDNAIILRVFDYSYNHALRNAREEKGVYRMKFPEPKVIYLYAENRIPDEYVLKLDFGSQGEFTYKVSTFKYQEASTRELNERKLVILIPFKLLKLRKLLEKDRSKENLLSLKNLIQNDIIGSINDNFMLGNITAEDAQRLRRLTHKLYRHIYAHYKEMEVLNEMTDESLMLDIDIILKEYEQKYQQMMEEGRRVLASQKAEIADKEAEIADKEAEIMNQKEEIARLKKLLQDAGISS
;
A
#
# COMPACT_ATOMS: atom_id res chain seq x y z
N MET A 1 27.73 -21.95 -2.43
CA MET A 1 27.92 -21.11 -3.64
C MET A 1 27.08 -21.56 -4.85
N GLU A 2 26.53 -22.77 -4.85
CA GLU A 2 25.69 -23.28 -5.96
C GLU A 2 24.20 -22.84 -5.90
N GLU A 3 23.69 -22.49 -4.73
CA GLU A 3 22.26 -22.12 -4.59
C GLU A 3 21.91 -20.75 -5.15
N ASP A 4 22.81 -19.77 -5.15
CA ASP A 4 22.52 -18.40 -5.59
C ASP A 4 22.42 -18.27 -7.12
N ASN A 5 23.19 -19.08 -7.88
CA ASN A 5 23.11 -19.03 -9.34
C ASN A 5 21.78 -19.57 -9.90
N ALA A 6 21.08 -20.41 -9.14
CA ALA A 6 19.77 -20.93 -9.53
C ALA A 6 18.63 -19.92 -9.35
N ILE A 7 18.84 -18.81 -8.61
CA ILE A 7 17.75 -17.85 -8.34
C ILE A 7 17.30 -17.11 -9.60
N ILE A 8 18.25 -16.70 -10.47
CA ILE A 8 17.94 -16.00 -11.71
C ILE A 8 17.13 -16.88 -12.67
N LEU A 9 17.44 -18.18 -12.72
CA LEU A 9 16.71 -19.15 -13.55
C LEU A 9 15.28 -19.33 -13.06
N ARG A 10 15.08 -19.43 -11.73
CA ARG A 10 13.74 -19.53 -11.12
C ARG A 10 12.93 -18.27 -11.38
N VAL A 11 13.55 -17.09 -11.22
CA VAL A 11 12.88 -15.80 -11.48
C VAL A 11 12.50 -15.69 -12.96
N PHE A 12 13.38 -16.13 -13.86
CA PHE A 12 13.06 -16.16 -15.29
C PHE A 12 11.90 -17.11 -15.60
N ASP A 13 11.91 -18.32 -15.05
CA ASP A 13 10.82 -19.30 -15.21
C ASP A 13 9.46 -18.72 -14.74
N TYR A 14 9.43 -18.12 -13.55
CA TYR A 14 8.19 -17.46 -13.05
C TYR A 14 7.74 -16.32 -13.96
N SER A 15 8.67 -15.50 -14.45
CA SER A 15 8.38 -14.38 -15.34
C SER A 15 7.88 -14.86 -16.71
N TYR A 16 8.48 -15.92 -17.24
CA TYR A 16 8.04 -16.57 -18.47
C TYR A 16 6.63 -17.14 -18.33
N ASN A 17 6.37 -17.91 -17.29
CA ASN A 17 5.05 -18.49 -17.04
C ASN A 17 3.98 -17.42 -16.84
N HIS A 18 4.33 -16.30 -16.17
CA HIS A 18 3.43 -15.15 -16.04
C HIS A 18 3.15 -14.51 -17.42
N ALA A 19 4.17 -14.26 -18.21
CA ALA A 19 4.06 -13.67 -19.54
C ALA A 19 3.26 -14.58 -20.50
N LEU A 20 3.46 -15.89 -20.42
CA LEU A 20 2.75 -16.88 -21.24
C LEU A 20 1.24 -16.89 -20.94
N ARG A 21 0.85 -16.87 -19.65
CA ARG A 21 -0.57 -16.81 -19.25
C ARG A 21 -1.28 -15.54 -19.71
N ASN A 22 -0.53 -14.46 -19.90
CA ASN A 22 -1.04 -13.15 -20.32
C ASN A 22 -0.71 -12.85 -21.79
N ALA A 23 -0.25 -13.86 -22.55
CA ALA A 23 0.04 -13.71 -23.97
C ALA A 23 -1.23 -13.32 -24.74
N ARG A 24 -1.08 -12.40 -25.68
CA ARG A 24 -2.16 -11.95 -26.56
C ARG A 24 -1.78 -12.14 -28.01
N GLU A 25 -2.71 -12.62 -28.79
CA GLU A 25 -2.57 -12.67 -30.24
C GLU A 25 -3.09 -11.36 -30.85
N GLU A 26 -2.25 -10.69 -31.62
CA GLU A 26 -2.62 -9.50 -32.40
C GLU A 26 -2.19 -9.71 -33.86
N LYS A 27 -3.15 -9.86 -34.74
CA LYS A 27 -2.92 -10.02 -36.20
C LYS A 27 -1.95 -11.17 -36.56
N GLY A 28 -2.12 -12.32 -35.91
CA GLY A 28 -1.26 -13.50 -36.14
C GLY A 28 0.10 -13.44 -35.44
N VAL A 29 0.36 -12.43 -34.61
CA VAL A 29 1.58 -12.30 -33.82
C VAL A 29 1.26 -12.46 -32.34
N TYR A 30 1.90 -13.41 -31.66
CA TYR A 30 1.81 -13.56 -30.22
C TYR A 30 2.75 -12.58 -29.52
N ARG A 31 2.18 -11.78 -28.62
CA ARG A 31 2.92 -10.85 -27.76
C ARG A 31 2.88 -11.32 -26.31
N MET A 32 4.07 -11.43 -25.72
CA MET A 32 4.25 -11.76 -24.31
C MET A 32 4.91 -10.58 -23.60
N LYS A 33 4.26 -10.04 -22.57
CA LYS A 33 4.83 -8.97 -21.75
C LYS A 33 5.40 -9.58 -20.47
N PHE A 34 6.71 -9.54 -20.34
CA PHE A 34 7.41 -9.97 -19.14
C PHE A 34 7.20 -8.94 -18.01
N PRO A 35 6.99 -9.40 -16.76
CA PRO A 35 7.01 -8.51 -15.60
C PRO A 35 8.44 -7.97 -15.36
N GLU A 36 8.54 -6.94 -14.54
CA GLU A 36 9.81 -6.43 -14.01
C GLU A 36 10.03 -7.01 -12.60
N PRO A 37 10.64 -8.19 -12.47
CA PRO A 37 10.81 -8.84 -11.19
C PRO A 37 11.93 -8.18 -10.39
N LYS A 38 11.84 -8.36 -9.05
CA LYS A 38 12.90 -8.02 -8.11
C LYS A 38 13.13 -9.16 -7.15
N VAL A 39 14.39 -9.41 -6.80
CA VAL A 39 14.75 -10.32 -5.72
C VAL A 39 14.90 -9.51 -4.43
N ILE A 40 14.14 -9.85 -3.40
CA ILE A 40 14.21 -9.18 -2.10
C ILE A 40 14.97 -10.06 -1.12
N TYR A 41 16.08 -9.56 -0.63
CA TYR A 41 16.88 -10.22 0.41
C TYR A 41 16.48 -9.68 1.79
N LEU A 42 15.85 -10.54 2.58
CA LEU A 42 15.40 -10.19 3.95
C LEU A 42 16.54 -10.21 4.97
N TYR A 43 17.65 -10.85 4.65
CA TYR A 43 18.82 -10.97 5.52
C TYR A 43 20.02 -10.23 4.92
N ALA A 44 20.84 -9.65 5.79
CA ALA A 44 22.12 -9.08 5.36
C ALA A 44 23.12 -10.20 5.11
N GLU A 45 23.59 -10.32 3.86
CA GLU A 45 24.67 -11.20 3.43
C GLU A 45 25.74 -10.39 2.72
N ASN A 46 27.01 -10.74 2.96
CA ASN A 46 28.15 -9.94 2.48
C ASN A 46 28.38 -9.96 0.95
N ARG A 47 27.60 -10.71 0.19
CA ARG A 47 27.82 -10.93 -1.24
C ARG A 47 26.55 -10.89 -2.09
N ILE A 48 25.55 -10.14 -1.69
CA ILE A 48 24.35 -9.97 -2.50
C ILE A 48 24.70 -9.04 -3.68
N PRO A 49 24.60 -9.49 -4.94
CA PRO A 49 24.80 -8.61 -6.09
C PRO A 49 23.67 -7.57 -6.18
N ASP A 50 23.93 -6.46 -6.82
CA ASP A 50 22.89 -5.43 -7.07
C ASP A 50 21.95 -5.84 -8.21
N GLU A 51 22.43 -6.73 -9.09
CA GLU A 51 21.69 -7.21 -10.25
C GLU A 51 22.12 -8.64 -10.58
N TYR A 52 21.14 -9.48 -10.95
CA TYR A 52 21.38 -10.77 -11.61
C TYR A 52 21.22 -10.61 -13.11
N VAL A 53 22.09 -11.27 -13.87
CA VAL A 53 22.10 -11.22 -15.33
C VAL A 53 21.96 -12.63 -15.88
N LEU A 54 20.98 -12.84 -16.77
CA LEU A 54 20.81 -14.06 -17.55
C LEU A 54 20.90 -13.70 -19.03
N LYS A 55 21.76 -14.39 -19.74
CA LYS A 55 21.88 -14.28 -21.19
C LYS A 55 21.10 -15.42 -21.85
N LEU A 56 20.22 -15.07 -22.74
CA LEU A 56 19.41 -15.98 -23.53
C LEU A 56 19.94 -15.95 -24.96
N ASP A 57 20.56 -17.05 -25.39
CA ASP A 57 21.10 -17.19 -26.73
C ASP A 57 20.07 -17.92 -27.61
N PHE A 58 19.58 -17.24 -28.63
CA PHE A 58 18.63 -17.77 -29.61
C PHE A 58 19.34 -18.18 -30.93
N GLY A 59 20.63 -18.47 -30.89
CA GLY A 59 21.42 -18.86 -32.04
C GLY A 59 21.45 -17.77 -33.11
N SER A 60 21.04 -18.10 -34.34
CA SER A 60 21.00 -17.14 -35.46
C SER A 60 20.09 -15.93 -35.27
N GLN A 61 19.19 -15.97 -34.27
CA GLN A 61 18.26 -14.86 -33.97
C GLN A 61 18.84 -13.84 -32.98
N GLY A 62 20.02 -14.12 -32.42
CA GLY A 62 20.73 -13.21 -31.54
C GLY A 62 20.62 -13.56 -30.04
N GLU A 63 21.19 -12.69 -29.21
CA GLU A 63 21.24 -12.82 -27.75
C GLU A 63 20.40 -11.73 -27.09
N PHE A 64 19.64 -12.12 -26.06
CA PHE A 64 18.93 -11.20 -25.21
C PHE A 64 19.46 -11.26 -23.78
N THR A 65 19.68 -10.10 -23.16
CA THR A 65 20.12 -9.99 -21.77
C THR A 65 18.95 -9.69 -20.86
N TYR A 66 18.58 -10.65 -20.01
CA TYR A 66 17.55 -10.50 -19.01
C TYR A 66 18.17 -10.11 -17.66
N LYS A 67 17.71 -9.01 -17.08
CA LYS A 67 18.27 -8.43 -15.86
C LYS A 67 17.22 -8.42 -14.75
N VAL A 68 17.65 -8.76 -13.54
CA VAL A 68 16.80 -8.76 -12.35
C VAL A 68 17.50 -7.99 -11.23
N SER A 69 16.94 -6.85 -10.84
CA SER A 69 17.50 -6.06 -9.74
C SER A 69 17.26 -6.72 -8.40
N THR A 70 18.16 -6.48 -7.46
CA THR A 70 18.02 -6.93 -6.07
C THR A 70 17.63 -5.78 -5.16
N PHE A 71 16.94 -6.11 -4.08
CA PHE A 71 16.61 -5.17 -3.02
C PHE A 71 17.10 -5.71 -1.69
N LYS A 72 18.13 -5.06 -1.14
CA LYS A 72 18.77 -5.40 0.13
C LYS A 72 17.96 -4.78 1.27
N TYR A 73 16.94 -5.50 1.67
CA TYR A 73 15.91 -5.02 2.60
C TYR A 73 16.47 -4.50 3.93
N GLN A 74 17.52 -5.15 4.48
CA GLN A 74 18.08 -4.76 5.78
C GLN A 74 18.82 -3.40 5.74
N GLU A 75 19.30 -3.01 4.58
CA GLU A 75 19.98 -1.73 4.36
C GLU A 75 18.97 -0.56 4.23
N ALA A 76 17.76 -0.85 3.73
CA ALA A 76 16.73 0.16 3.56
C ALA A 76 16.22 0.68 4.91
N SER A 77 16.01 1.98 5.04
CA SER A 77 15.34 2.59 6.17
C SER A 77 13.81 2.39 6.10
N THR A 78 13.12 2.55 7.23
CA THR A 78 11.64 2.53 7.26
C THR A 78 11.07 3.64 6.37
N ARG A 79 11.70 4.81 6.37
CA ARG A 79 11.34 5.92 5.49
C ARG A 79 11.41 5.54 4.02
N GLU A 80 12.50 4.89 3.59
CA GLU A 80 12.66 4.45 2.21
C GLU A 80 11.61 3.40 1.82
N LEU A 81 11.24 2.50 2.74
CA LEU A 81 10.16 1.54 2.50
C LEU A 81 8.81 2.25 2.29
N ASN A 82 8.53 3.30 3.06
CA ASN A 82 7.33 4.10 2.92
C ASN A 82 7.30 4.86 1.59
N GLU A 83 8.38 5.53 1.23
CA GLU A 83 8.51 6.27 -0.03
C GLU A 83 8.34 5.36 -1.25
N ARG A 84 8.83 4.12 -1.17
CA ARG A 84 8.67 3.09 -2.21
C ARG A 84 7.34 2.33 -2.13
N LYS A 85 6.45 2.65 -1.20
CA LYS A 85 5.18 1.95 -0.93
C LYS A 85 5.34 0.46 -0.62
N LEU A 86 6.47 0.08 -0.02
CA LEU A 86 6.79 -1.28 0.39
C LEU A 86 6.36 -1.54 1.84
N VAL A 87 5.21 -1.01 2.25
CA VAL A 87 4.68 -1.05 3.63
C VAL A 87 4.55 -2.49 4.14
N ILE A 88 4.21 -3.43 3.26
CA ILE A 88 4.11 -4.86 3.58
C ILE A 88 5.41 -5.46 4.14
N LEU A 89 6.55 -4.85 3.83
CA LEU A 89 7.86 -5.31 4.31
C LEU A 89 8.24 -4.77 5.68
N ILE A 90 7.57 -3.73 6.18
CA ILE A 90 7.90 -3.06 7.44
C ILE A 90 7.99 -4.02 8.65
N PRO A 91 7.05 -4.96 8.85
CA PRO A 91 7.12 -5.93 9.96
C PRO A 91 8.42 -6.74 10.01
N PHE A 92 9.02 -7.02 8.86
CA PHE A 92 10.27 -7.80 8.77
C PHE A 92 11.50 -7.04 9.28
N LYS A 93 11.39 -5.74 9.63
CA LYS A 93 12.45 -5.00 10.33
C LYS A 93 12.84 -5.65 11.67
N LEU A 94 11.95 -6.44 12.26
CA LEU A 94 12.26 -7.28 13.40
C LEU A 94 13.48 -8.19 13.18
N LEU A 95 13.71 -8.64 11.95
CA LEU A 95 14.85 -9.50 11.62
C LEU A 95 16.20 -8.78 11.77
N LYS A 96 16.21 -7.45 11.76
CA LYS A 96 17.44 -6.64 11.87
C LYS A 96 18.18 -6.86 13.19
N LEU A 97 17.44 -6.95 14.28
CA LEU A 97 18.04 -7.11 15.63
C LEU A 97 18.24 -8.57 16.04
N ARG A 98 17.74 -9.53 15.24
CA ARG A 98 17.81 -10.95 15.59
C ARG A 98 19.24 -11.40 15.90
N LYS A 99 20.19 -11.18 14.97
CA LYS A 99 21.59 -11.60 15.13
C LYS A 99 22.27 -10.90 16.32
N LEU A 100 21.87 -9.65 16.60
CA LEU A 100 22.39 -8.90 17.74
C LEU A 100 21.90 -9.51 19.06
N LEU A 101 20.61 -9.76 19.18
CA LEU A 101 19.97 -10.31 20.37
C LEU A 101 20.29 -11.81 20.60
N GLU A 102 20.64 -12.54 19.54
CA GLU A 102 21.19 -13.90 19.69
C GLU A 102 22.55 -13.89 20.43
N LYS A 103 23.35 -12.83 20.27
CA LYS A 103 24.70 -12.69 20.86
C LYS A 103 24.69 -11.94 22.19
N ASP A 104 23.94 -10.87 22.27
CA ASP A 104 23.93 -9.96 23.42
C ASP A 104 22.51 -9.48 23.72
N ARG A 105 21.97 -9.91 24.87
CA ARG A 105 20.63 -9.59 25.37
C ARG A 105 20.68 -8.56 26.49
N SER A 106 21.59 -7.60 26.35
CA SER A 106 21.68 -6.49 27.29
C SER A 106 20.37 -5.68 27.33
N LYS A 107 20.13 -5.01 28.44
CA LYS A 107 18.95 -4.13 28.60
C LYS A 107 18.86 -3.07 27.51
N GLU A 108 20.02 -2.62 27.01
CA GLU A 108 20.10 -1.62 25.93
C GLU A 108 19.59 -2.20 24.59
N ASN A 109 20.02 -3.43 24.26
CA ASN A 109 19.58 -4.09 23.04
C ASN A 109 18.08 -4.44 23.07
N LEU A 110 17.55 -4.77 24.25
CA LEU A 110 16.13 -5.02 24.45
C LEU A 110 15.30 -3.73 24.34
N LEU A 111 15.82 -2.62 24.86
CA LEU A 111 15.20 -1.31 24.67
C LEU A 111 15.21 -0.88 23.20
N SER A 112 16.29 -1.20 22.47
CA SER A 112 16.38 -0.96 21.04
C SER A 112 15.35 -1.76 20.26
N LEU A 113 15.06 -3.01 20.65
CA LEU A 113 13.97 -3.80 20.06
C LEU A 113 12.60 -3.17 20.35
N LYS A 114 12.36 -2.73 21.58
CA LYS A 114 11.12 -2.04 21.96
C LYS A 114 10.91 -0.80 21.08
N ASN A 115 11.92 0.04 20.95
CA ASN A 115 11.86 1.25 20.13
C ASN A 115 11.62 0.93 18.66
N LEU A 116 12.28 -0.10 18.11
CA LEU A 116 12.06 -0.56 16.74
C LEU A 116 10.60 -0.96 16.52
N ILE A 117 9.99 -1.71 17.46
CA ILE A 117 8.61 -2.14 17.34
C ILE A 117 7.65 -0.95 17.41
N GLN A 118 7.76 -0.14 18.47
CA GLN A 118 6.80 0.92 18.76
C GLN A 118 6.90 2.08 17.76
N ASN A 119 8.11 2.59 17.55
CA ASN A 119 8.31 3.81 16.78
C ASN A 119 8.49 3.54 15.29
N ASP A 120 9.35 2.57 14.93
CA ASP A 120 9.67 2.35 13.52
C ASP A 120 8.62 1.49 12.81
N ILE A 121 8.15 0.40 13.44
CA ILE A 121 7.24 -0.53 12.79
C ILE A 121 5.79 -0.08 12.96
N ILE A 122 5.31 -0.01 14.20
CA ILE A 122 3.90 0.33 14.47
C ILE A 122 3.62 1.78 14.08
N GLY A 123 4.51 2.71 14.45
CA GLY A 123 4.40 4.11 14.02
C GLY A 123 4.26 4.24 12.51
N SER A 124 5.15 3.58 11.75
CA SER A 124 5.10 3.63 10.29
C SER A 124 3.83 2.99 9.69
N ILE A 125 3.33 1.89 10.25
CA ILE A 125 2.06 1.29 9.80
C ILE A 125 0.92 2.28 10.03
N ASN A 126 0.91 2.95 11.19
CA ASN A 126 -0.09 3.94 11.54
C ASN A 126 -0.04 5.16 10.60
N ASP A 127 1.16 5.69 10.34
CA ASP A 127 1.34 6.83 9.44
C ASP A 127 0.82 6.50 8.04
N ASN A 128 1.13 5.31 7.51
CA ASN A 128 0.62 4.88 6.21
C ASN A 128 -0.89 4.72 6.18
N PHE A 129 -1.49 4.26 7.27
CA PHE A 129 -2.93 4.19 7.41
C PHE A 129 -3.55 5.61 7.43
N MET A 130 -3.02 6.53 8.25
CA MET A 130 -3.50 7.91 8.33
C MET A 130 -3.35 8.68 7.02
N LEU A 131 -2.32 8.39 6.24
CA LEU A 131 -2.09 8.96 4.90
C LEU A 131 -2.95 8.29 3.80
N GLY A 132 -3.74 7.26 4.13
CA GLY A 132 -4.56 6.53 3.16
C GLY A 132 -3.75 5.64 2.19
N ASN A 133 -2.48 5.37 2.49
CA ASN A 133 -1.64 4.49 1.68
C ASN A 133 -2.02 3.01 1.81
N ILE A 134 -2.60 2.62 2.94
CA ILE A 134 -3.11 1.28 3.24
C ILE A 134 -4.49 1.36 3.88
N THR A 135 -5.27 0.29 3.75
CA THR A 135 -6.58 0.19 4.40
C THR A 135 -6.46 -0.13 5.88
N ALA A 136 -7.54 0.06 6.65
CA ALA A 136 -7.60 -0.34 8.06
C ALA A 136 -7.36 -1.85 8.23
N GLU A 137 -7.90 -2.67 7.31
CA GLU A 137 -7.71 -4.12 7.30
C GLU A 137 -6.24 -4.47 7.07
N ASP A 138 -5.57 -3.81 6.13
CA ASP A 138 -4.14 -4.03 5.88
C ASP A 138 -3.28 -3.61 7.08
N ALA A 139 -3.58 -2.46 7.69
CA ALA A 139 -2.90 -2.02 8.90
C ALA A 139 -3.05 -3.05 10.04
N GLN A 140 -4.25 -3.59 10.24
CA GLN A 140 -4.49 -4.64 11.23
C GLN A 140 -3.74 -5.94 10.90
N ARG A 141 -3.73 -6.35 9.62
CA ARG A 141 -2.97 -7.53 9.17
C ARG A 141 -1.47 -7.38 9.42
N LEU A 142 -0.91 -6.20 9.12
CA LEU A 142 0.50 -5.90 9.32
C LEU A 142 0.88 -5.90 10.82
N ARG A 143 0.02 -5.35 11.70
CA ARG A 143 0.22 -5.41 13.14
C ARG A 143 0.18 -6.85 13.67
N ARG A 144 -0.79 -7.65 13.23
CA ARG A 144 -0.84 -9.08 13.57
C ARG A 144 0.39 -9.84 13.08
N LEU A 145 0.89 -9.51 11.88
CA LEU A 145 2.11 -10.10 11.35
C LEU A 145 3.32 -9.71 12.21
N THR A 146 3.43 -8.42 12.59
CA THR A 146 4.48 -7.94 13.49
C THR A 146 4.50 -8.72 14.80
N HIS A 147 3.33 -8.89 15.44
CA HIS A 147 3.19 -9.65 16.68
C HIS A 147 3.58 -11.13 16.52
N LYS A 148 3.10 -11.78 15.44
CA LYS A 148 3.48 -13.18 15.15
C LYS A 148 4.97 -13.34 14.93
N LEU A 149 5.61 -12.43 14.17
CA LEU A 149 7.04 -12.43 13.93
C LEU A 149 7.81 -12.20 15.24
N TYR A 150 7.40 -11.23 16.03
CA TYR A 150 7.99 -10.99 17.34
C TYR A 150 7.98 -12.24 18.21
N ARG A 151 6.82 -12.87 18.39
CA ARG A 151 6.69 -14.11 19.18
C ARG A 151 7.55 -15.24 18.61
N HIS A 152 7.55 -15.42 17.31
CA HIS A 152 8.34 -16.47 16.67
C HIS A 152 9.84 -16.28 16.84
N ILE A 153 10.34 -15.04 16.73
CA ILE A 153 11.77 -14.74 16.74
C ILE A 153 12.30 -14.65 18.17
N TYR A 154 11.54 -14.07 19.10
CA TYR A 154 12.05 -13.63 20.40
C TYR A 154 11.44 -14.35 21.59
N ALA A 155 10.28 -15.03 21.49
CA ALA A 155 9.59 -15.67 22.63
C ALA A 155 10.34 -16.86 23.24
N HIS A 156 11.38 -17.40 22.60
CA HIS A 156 12.12 -18.53 23.16
C HIS A 156 13.27 -18.13 24.08
N TYR A 157 13.55 -16.83 24.23
CA TYR A 157 14.63 -16.38 25.09
C TYR A 157 14.12 -16.22 26.52
N LYS A 158 14.67 -17.02 27.47
CA LYS A 158 14.25 -16.99 28.91
C LYS A 158 14.45 -15.63 29.56
N GLU A 159 15.47 -14.87 29.11
CA GLU A 159 15.71 -13.50 29.58
C GLU A 159 14.61 -12.53 29.12
N MET A 160 13.85 -12.91 28.11
CA MET A 160 12.64 -12.21 27.72
C MET A 160 11.45 -12.49 28.64
N GLU A 161 11.46 -13.59 29.45
CA GLU A 161 10.39 -13.81 30.44
C GLU A 161 10.38 -12.70 31.50
N VAL A 162 11.54 -12.22 31.94
CA VAL A 162 11.61 -11.07 32.88
C VAL A 162 11.24 -9.76 32.19
N LEU A 163 11.42 -9.65 30.87
CA LEU A 163 10.94 -8.55 30.05
C LEU A 163 9.51 -8.79 29.53
N ASN A 164 9.07 -10.03 29.41
CA ASN A 164 7.71 -10.40 29.08
C ASN A 164 6.78 -10.10 30.28
N GLU A 165 7.21 -10.31 31.52
CA GLU A 165 6.46 -9.81 32.67
C GLU A 165 6.38 -8.27 32.74
N MET A 166 7.39 -7.56 32.22
CA MET A 166 7.37 -6.09 32.10
C MET A 166 6.95 -5.55 30.72
N THR A 167 7.00 -6.38 29.67
CA THR A 167 6.75 -5.96 28.28
C THR A 167 5.67 -6.74 27.56
N ASP A 168 5.35 -7.98 27.94
CA ASP A 168 4.22 -8.69 27.30
C ASP A 168 2.87 -8.11 27.76
N GLU A 169 2.71 -7.80 29.04
CA GLU A 169 1.53 -7.05 29.48
C GLU A 169 1.56 -5.62 28.95
N SER A 170 2.71 -4.92 28.96
CA SER A 170 2.79 -3.54 28.48
C SER A 170 2.86 -3.44 26.94
N LEU A 171 3.51 -4.37 26.21
CA LEU A 171 3.48 -4.40 24.74
C LEU A 171 2.17 -4.96 24.18
N MET A 172 1.55 -5.92 24.86
CA MET A 172 0.21 -6.40 24.51
C MET A 172 -0.86 -5.41 24.97
N LEU A 173 -0.77 -4.84 26.17
CA LEU A 173 -1.66 -3.77 26.61
C LEU A 173 -1.46 -2.48 25.79
N ASP A 174 -0.23 -2.05 25.55
CA ASP A 174 0.06 -0.88 24.73
C ASP A 174 -0.40 -1.11 23.28
N ILE A 175 -0.21 -2.31 22.73
CA ILE A 175 -0.72 -2.65 21.38
C ILE A 175 -2.24 -2.74 21.39
N ASP A 176 -2.87 -3.33 22.40
CA ASP A 176 -4.32 -3.44 22.51
C ASP A 176 -4.97 -2.08 22.85
N ILE A 177 -4.33 -1.25 23.65
CA ILE A 177 -4.77 0.14 23.94
C ILE A 177 -4.64 0.98 22.68
N ILE A 178 -3.48 0.93 22.01
CA ILE A 178 -3.26 1.64 20.75
C ILE A 178 -4.28 1.15 19.68
N LEU A 179 -4.53 -0.15 19.60
CA LEU A 179 -5.55 -0.71 18.70
C LEU A 179 -6.96 -0.18 19.01
N LYS A 180 -7.33 -0.12 20.29
CA LYS A 180 -8.64 0.42 20.71
C LYS A 180 -8.75 1.92 20.43
N GLU A 181 -7.72 2.70 20.75
CA GLU A 181 -7.70 4.14 20.46
C GLU A 181 -7.76 4.44 18.96
N TYR A 182 -7.06 3.65 18.14
CA TYR A 182 -7.13 3.79 16.68
C TYR A 182 -8.46 3.33 16.11
N GLU A 183 -9.02 2.25 16.64
CA GLU A 183 -10.35 1.78 16.23
C GLU A 183 -11.43 2.82 16.55
N GLN A 184 -11.34 3.47 17.73
CA GLN A 184 -12.22 4.58 18.10
C GLN A 184 -12.00 5.81 17.20
N LYS A 185 -10.77 6.23 16.95
CA LYS A 185 -10.47 7.34 16.04
C LYS A 185 -10.91 7.04 14.60
N TYR A 186 -10.72 5.81 14.14
CA TYR A 186 -11.18 5.39 12.82
C TYR A 186 -12.70 5.45 12.72
N GLN A 187 -13.42 4.97 13.71
CA GLN A 187 -14.88 5.04 13.76
C GLN A 187 -15.35 6.49 13.76
N GLN A 188 -14.73 7.36 14.56
CA GLN A 188 -15.04 8.79 14.58
C GLN A 188 -14.81 9.45 13.21
N MET A 189 -13.67 9.17 12.57
CA MET A 189 -13.34 9.73 11.24
C MET A 189 -14.29 9.21 10.16
N MET A 190 -14.68 7.93 10.21
CA MET A 190 -15.67 7.36 9.29
C MET A 190 -17.06 7.97 9.50
N GLU A 191 -17.44 8.24 10.74
CA GLU A 191 -18.71 8.86 11.07
C GLU A 191 -18.73 10.33 10.64
N GLU A 192 -17.65 11.06 10.85
CA GLU A 192 -17.47 12.43 10.36
C GLU A 192 -17.48 12.49 8.83
N GLY A 193 -16.77 11.60 8.16
CA GLY A 193 -16.82 11.46 6.70
C GLY A 193 -18.23 11.17 6.17
N ARG A 194 -19.01 10.32 6.85
CA ARG A 194 -20.42 10.08 6.50
C ARG A 194 -21.27 11.34 6.69
N ARG A 195 -21.05 12.10 7.75
CA ARG A 195 -21.79 13.36 8.00
C ARG A 195 -21.49 14.40 6.93
N VAL A 196 -20.22 14.57 6.56
CA VAL A 196 -19.80 15.48 5.48
C VAL A 196 -20.42 15.06 4.15
N LEU A 197 -20.41 13.77 3.83
CA LEU A 197 -20.99 13.24 2.60
C LEU A 197 -22.52 13.40 2.57
N ALA A 198 -23.20 13.24 3.70
CA ALA A 198 -24.63 13.47 3.82
C ALA A 198 -24.97 14.96 3.65
N SER A 199 -24.17 15.87 4.24
CA SER A 199 -24.34 17.31 4.07
C SER A 199 -24.13 17.75 2.62
N GLN A 200 -23.10 17.24 1.96
CA GLN A 200 -22.85 17.53 0.53
C GLN A 200 -23.98 17.02 -0.37
N LYS A 201 -24.52 15.83 -0.08
CA LYS A 201 -25.69 15.31 -0.84
C LYS A 201 -26.92 16.16 -0.65
N ALA A 202 -27.18 16.65 0.55
CA ALA A 202 -28.29 17.56 0.82
C ALA A 202 -28.12 18.90 0.06
N GLU A 203 -26.90 19.47 0.08
CA GLU A 203 -26.61 20.70 -0.66
C GLU A 203 -26.76 20.52 -2.19
N ILE A 204 -26.36 19.36 -2.72
CA ILE A 204 -26.54 19.03 -4.13
C ILE A 204 -28.04 18.97 -4.46
N ALA A 205 -28.83 18.27 -3.65
CA ALA A 205 -30.27 18.15 -3.84
C ALA A 205 -30.98 19.52 -3.81
N ASP A 206 -30.58 20.40 -2.89
CA ASP A 206 -31.13 21.76 -2.82
C ASP A 206 -30.77 22.57 -4.08
N LYS A 207 -29.56 22.47 -4.57
CA LYS A 207 -29.15 23.14 -5.81
C LYS A 207 -29.84 22.56 -7.05
N GLU A 208 -30.06 21.27 -7.10
CA GLU A 208 -30.84 20.64 -8.18
C GLU A 208 -32.30 21.12 -8.20
N ALA A 209 -32.91 21.28 -7.03
CA ALA A 209 -34.24 21.87 -6.91
C ALA A 209 -34.27 23.33 -7.39
N GLU A 210 -33.29 24.14 -6.97
CA GLU A 210 -33.18 25.54 -7.43
C GLU A 210 -32.97 25.64 -8.95
N ILE A 211 -32.21 24.76 -9.53
CA ILE A 211 -32.03 24.69 -11.00
C ILE A 211 -33.33 24.34 -11.69
N ALA A 212 -34.06 23.34 -11.20
CA ALA A 212 -35.35 22.96 -11.77
C ALA A 212 -36.37 24.10 -11.75
N ASP A 213 -36.44 24.87 -10.63
CA ASP A 213 -37.30 26.04 -10.53
C ASP A 213 -36.93 27.13 -11.54
N LYS A 214 -35.64 27.42 -11.70
CA LYS A 214 -35.15 28.40 -12.69
C LYS A 214 -35.41 27.95 -14.13
N GLU A 215 -35.27 26.65 -14.42
CA GLU A 215 -35.59 26.09 -15.75
C GLU A 215 -37.10 26.26 -16.07
N ALA A 216 -37.97 26.03 -15.08
CA ALA A 216 -39.40 26.24 -15.24
C ALA A 216 -39.73 27.73 -15.49
N GLU A 217 -39.09 28.65 -14.78
CA GLU A 217 -39.26 30.09 -15.00
C GLU A 217 -38.78 30.52 -16.40
N ILE A 218 -37.62 30.03 -16.83
CA ILE A 218 -37.10 30.28 -18.19
C ILE A 218 -38.06 29.74 -19.26
N MET A 219 -38.70 28.62 -19.03
CA MET A 219 -39.64 28.03 -19.97
C MET A 219 -40.91 28.91 -20.08
N ASN A 220 -41.44 29.38 -18.95
CA ASN A 220 -42.57 30.30 -18.93
C ASN A 220 -42.26 31.63 -19.66
N GLN A 221 -41.09 32.20 -19.43
CA GLN A 221 -40.62 33.41 -20.12
C GLN A 221 -40.50 33.21 -21.63
N LYS A 222 -39.99 32.07 -22.07
CA LYS A 222 -39.91 31.72 -23.52
C LYS A 222 -41.29 31.62 -24.18
N GLU A 223 -42.26 31.02 -23.50
CA GLU A 223 -43.64 30.95 -23.96
C GLU A 223 -44.27 32.34 -24.09
N GLU A 224 -44.06 33.19 -23.09
CA GLU A 224 -44.56 34.56 -23.12
C GLU A 224 -43.94 35.40 -24.24
N ILE A 225 -42.62 35.28 -24.44
CA ILE A 225 -41.90 35.91 -25.55
C ILE A 225 -42.46 35.41 -26.91
N ALA A 226 -42.70 34.13 -27.03
CA ALA A 226 -43.30 33.56 -28.27
C ALA A 226 -44.70 34.11 -28.52
N ARG A 227 -45.51 34.25 -27.47
CA ARG A 227 -46.85 34.83 -27.53
C ARG A 227 -46.81 36.31 -27.92
N LEU A 228 -45.94 37.09 -27.33
CA LEU A 228 -45.74 38.52 -27.66
C LEU A 228 -45.25 38.71 -29.10
N LYS A 229 -44.30 37.90 -29.55
CA LYS A 229 -43.82 37.93 -30.93
C LYS A 229 -44.95 37.66 -31.92
N LYS A 230 -45.83 36.69 -31.65
CA LYS A 230 -47.00 36.40 -32.46
C LYS A 230 -47.99 37.58 -32.53
N LEU A 231 -48.25 38.22 -31.39
CA LEU A 231 -49.09 39.41 -31.33
C LEU A 231 -48.50 40.59 -32.13
N LEU A 232 -47.20 40.80 -32.10
CA LEU A 232 -46.53 41.83 -32.88
C LEU A 232 -46.60 41.54 -34.40
N GLN A 233 -46.46 40.28 -34.77
CA GLN A 233 -46.63 39.84 -36.17
C GLN A 233 -48.07 40.05 -36.67
N ASP A 234 -49.10 39.71 -35.86
CA ASP A 234 -50.52 39.89 -36.16
C ASP A 234 -50.90 41.39 -36.23
N ALA A 235 -50.20 42.26 -35.49
CA ALA A 235 -50.36 43.72 -35.51
C ALA A 235 -49.61 44.44 -36.66
N GLY A 236 -48.90 43.68 -37.55
CA GLY A 236 -48.17 44.24 -38.68
C GLY A 236 -46.89 45.03 -38.27
N ILE A 237 -46.40 44.85 -37.06
CA ILE A 237 -45.19 45.50 -36.56
C ILE A 237 -44.06 44.49 -36.77
N SER A 238 -43.26 44.68 -37.83
CA SER A 238 -42.06 43.90 -38.12
C SER A 238 -40.96 44.31 -37.14
N SER A 239 -40.36 43.31 -36.41
CA SER A 239 -39.20 43.51 -35.58
C SER A 239 -37.93 43.37 -36.39
#